data_705ceee263b9bd19bfc428791e99415f
#
_entry.id   705ceee263b9bd19bfc428791e99415f
#
_cell.length_a   1.000
_cell.length_b   1.000
_cell.length_c   1.000
_cell.angle_alpha   90.00
_cell.angle_beta   90.00
_cell.angle_gamma   90.00
#
_symmetry.space_group_name_H-M   'P 1'
#
loop_
_entity.id
_entity.type
_entity.pdbx_description
1 polymer ?
#
loop_
_entity_poly.entity_id
_entity_poly.type
_entity_poly.pdbx_seq_one_letter_code
_entity_poly.pdbx_strand_id
1 'polypeptide(L)'
;MNTKKNKVYTRYLKNNEKFIPIGESVEMMPPGFYQPVYDSYKQNAFFVEKNVIMPNLYVLSNDVQKNIIDDIHNFWASEDRYRKFGSVYKRNILMYSTPGNGKTSLINIICKQLIEEQGGVVILIDSTSDLSAYNKCMDRLRDIEPNRKVITVIEDFERLTKDDHFASMLLQLLDGNKQYDNVVTIATTNYPSILEKRFVCRPSRFNIIIEFPKPNETIRREYFQKKLSDGGIDINDEGVKKDIERYVEKSDGYTFDFIKELIQGIYVDGLGEDVVFKRLEDIKDKNGKYIIEDDSPRRIGFGSLKRLGRHIPEEDECGEYDTPSAGYPDLPDGVDYDDDYGSDDY
;
A
#
# COMPACT_ATOMS: atom_id res chain seq x y z
N MET A 1 26.18 -14.64 43.67
CA MET A 1 25.32 -13.98 42.64
C MET A 1 24.74 -15.09 41.76
N ASN A 2 23.48 -15.44 41.97
CA ASN A 2 22.80 -16.44 41.17
C ASN A 2 22.31 -15.80 39.89
N THR A 3 23.02 -15.99 38.80
CA THR A 3 22.51 -15.65 37.44
C THR A 3 21.34 -16.60 37.14
N LYS A 4 20.10 -16.12 37.29
CA LYS A 4 18.94 -16.80 36.74
C LYS A 4 19.18 -16.98 35.24
N LYS A 5 19.52 -18.19 34.80
CA LYS A 5 19.50 -18.56 33.38
C LYS A 5 18.09 -18.25 32.88
N ASN A 6 17.95 -17.25 32.00
CA ASN A 6 16.68 -16.99 31.32
C ASN A 6 16.27 -18.28 30.60
N LYS A 7 15.17 -18.89 31.05
CA LYS A 7 14.62 -20.06 30.38
C LYS A 7 14.11 -19.62 29.02
N VAL A 8 14.73 -20.09 27.95
CA VAL A 8 14.33 -19.84 26.57
C VAL A 8 12.98 -20.53 26.25
N TYR A 9 12.72 -21.65 26.90
CA TYR A 9 11.48 -22.40 26.71
C TYR A 9 10.72 -22.49 28.02
N THR A 10 9.41 -22.18 27.96
CA THR A 10 8.52 -22.15 29.13
C THR A 10 7.31 -23.06 29.01
N ARG A 11 6.97 -23.52 27.82
CA ARG A 11 5.77 -24.31 27.50
C ARG A 11 6.09 -25.36 26.43
N TYR A 12 5.13 -26.26 26.20
CA TYR A 12 5.16 -27.24 25.13
C TYR A 12 3.95 -27.03 24.23
N LEU A 13 4.17 -26.94 22.90
CA LEU A 13 3.13 -27.08 21.90
C LEU A 13 2.88 -28.58 21.70
N LYS A 14 1.65 -29.03 21.91
CA LYS A 14 1.25 -30.42 21.62
C LYS A 14 0.77 -30.50 20.17
N ASN A 15 1.42 -31.33 19.37
CA ASN A 15 1.00 -31.62 18.00
C ASN A 15 0.93 -33.15 17.84
N ASN A 16 -0.29 -33.70 17.89
CA ASN A 16 -0.57 -35.11 18.02
C ASN A 16 0.17 -35.71 19.26
N GLU A 17 1.08 -36.64 19.05
CA GLU A 17 1.89 -37.28 20.12
C GLU A 17 3.21 -36.55 20.41
N LYS A 18 3.50 -35.46 19.65
CA LYS A 18 4.75 -34.69 19.79
C LYS A 18 4.56 -33.49 20.70
N PHE A 19 5.55 -33.26 21.58
CA PHE A 19 5.62 -32.09 22.44
C PHE A 19 6.83 -31.25 22.04
N ILE A 20 6.58 -30.07 21.48
CA ILE A 20 7.61 -29.15 20.96
C ILE A 20 7.82 -28.05 22.01
N PRO A 21 9.05 -27.90 22.58
CA PRO A 21 9.32 -26.81 23.51
C PRO A 21 9.14 -25.44 22.84
N ILE A 22 8.39 -24.57 23.48
CA ILE A 22 8.18 -23.18 23.02
C ILE A 22 8.45 -22.19 24.15
N GLY A 23 8.83 -20.98 23.81
CA GLY A 23 9.04 -19.91 24.75
C GLY A 23 7.71 -19.28 25.19
N GLU A 24 7.24 -18.35 24.43
CA GLU A 24 5.98 -17.62 24.66
C GLU A 24 4.94 -18.03 23.63
N SER A 25 3.68 -18.00 24.01
CA SER A 25 2.57 -18.23 23.09
C SER A 25 1.51 -17.15 23.31
N VAL A 26 0.93 -16.67 22.22
CA VAL A 26 -0.17 -15.71 22.21
C VAL A 26 -1.37 -16.33 21.49
N GLU A 27 -2.58 -15.99 21.94
CA GLU A 27 -3.81 -16.47 21.31
C GLU A 27 -4.13 -15.71 20.02
N MET A 28 -3.76 -14.45 19.99
CA MET A 28 -3.94 -13.55 18.84
C MET A 28 -2.63 -12.85 18.53
N MET A 29 -2.41 -12.58 17.26
CA MET A 29 -1.27 -11.77 16.83
C MET A 29 -1.43 -10.33 17.34
N PRO A 30 -0.44 -9.74 18.03
CA PRO A 30 -0.53 -8.36 18.48
C PRO A 30 -0.83 -7.41 17.32
N PRO A 31 -1.61 -6.31 17.53
CA PRO A 31 -1.74 -5.27 16.51
C PRO A 31 -0.38 -4.66 16.21
N GLY A 32 -0.03 -4.52 14.92
CA GLY A 32 1.29 -4.02 14.56
C GLY A 32 1.61 -4.21 13.08
N PHE A 33 2.88 -3.96 12.74
CA PHE A 33 3.42 -4.12 11.40
C PHE A 33 4.19 -5.42 11.29
N TYR A 34 3.98 -6.14 10.19
CA TYR A 34 4.54 -7.46 9.95
C TYR A 34 5.04 -7.61 8.52
N GLN A 35 6.05 -8.45 8.34
CA GLN A 35 6.53 -8.85 7.03
C GLN A 35 6.47 -10.38 6.92
N PRO A 36 5.92 -10.94 5.83
CA PRO A 36 5.93 -12.38 5.60
C PRO A 36 7.33 -12.82 5.19
N VAL A 37 7.83 -13.88 5.81
CA VAL A 37 9.16 -14.45 5.56
C VAL A 37 9.04 -15.96 5.38
N TYR A 38 9.80 -16.52 4.44
CA TYR A 38 9.93 -17.95 4.24
C TYR A 38 11.28 -18.44 4.74
N ASP A 39 11.26 -19.38 5.68
CA ASP A 39 12.46 -20.09 6.14
C ASP A 39 12.65 -21.35 5.30
N SER A 40 13.58 -21.32 4.36
CA SER A 40 13.88 -22.45 3.47
C SER A 40 14.43 -23.66 4.19
N TYR A 41 15.13 -23.49 5.32
CA TYR A 41 15.64 -24.61 6.12
C TYR A 41 14.53 -25.35 6.85
N LYS A 42 13.58 -24.63 7.41
CA LYS A 42 12.41 -25.21 8.11
C LYS A 42 11.22 -25.45 7.20
N GLN A 43 11.30 -25.07 5.94
CA GLN A 43 10.21 -25.08 4.96
C GLN A 43 8.92 -24.48 5.52
N ASN A 44 9.05 -23.39 6.24
CA ASN A 44 7.96 -22.74 6.96
C ASN A 44 7.88 -21.25 6.65
N ALA A 45 6.65 -20.71 6.61
CA ALA A 45 6.39 -19.30 6.50
C ALA A 45 5.91 -18.76 7.85
N PHE A 46 6.30 -17.53 8.19
CA PHE A 46 5.89 -16.84 9.41
C PHE A 46 5.93 -15.33 9.23
N PHE A 47 5.24 -14.62 10.11
CA PHE A 47 5.32 -13.17 10.18
C PHE A 47 6.46 -12.74 11.10
N VAL A 48 7.22 -11.75 10.66
CA VAL A 48 8.23 -11.06 11.47
C VAL A 48 7.70 -9.66 11.77
N GLU A 49 7.62 -9.32 13.04
CA GLU A 49 7.24 -7.98 13.47
C GLU A 49 8.26 -6.94 12.99
N LYS A 50 7.76 -5.80 12.52
CA LYS A 50 8.56 -4.67 12.05
C LYS A 50 8.32 -3.45 12.93
N ASN A 51 9.40 -2.88 13.43
CA ASN A 51 9.32 -1.61 14.11
C ASN A 51 9.30 -0.48 13.09
N VAL A 52 8.13 0.08 12.83
CA VAL A 52 7.94 1.21 11.90
C VAL A 52 7.93 2.50 12.71
N ILE A 53 8.94 3.35 12.47
CA ILE A 53 8.98 4.68 13.08
C ILE A 53 8.00 5.56 12.32
N MET A 54 6.94 5.98 12.99
CA MET A 54 5.99 6.94 12.45
C MET A 54 6.39 8.35 12.89
N PRO A 55 6.81 9.23 11.97
CA PRO A 55 7.02 10.63 12.29
C PRO A 55 5.70 11.31 12.67
N ASN A 56 5.75 12.56 13.13
CA ASN A 56 4.54 13.36 13.34
C ASN A 56 3.72 13.39 12.05
N LEU A 57 2.52 12.81 12.11
CA LEU A 57 1.60 12.68 10.99
C LEU A 57 0.53 13.76 11.09
N TYR A 58 0.28 14.46 9.99
CA TYR A 58 -0.75 15.51 9.93
C TYR A 58 -1.91 15.06 9.07
N VAL A 59 -3.10 15.01 9.67
CA VAL A 59 -4.33 15.03 8.90
C VAL A 59 -4.55 16.47 8.47
N LEU A 60 -4.45 16.72 7.18
CA LEU A 60 -4.62 18.03 6.57
C LEU A 60 -6.02 18.16 5.98
N SER A 61 -6.47 19.40 5.75
CA SER A 61 -7.75 19.70 5.11
C SER A 61 -7.71 19.35 3.60
N ASN A 62 -7.31 18.11 3.30
CA ASN A 62 -7.15 17.58 1.95
C ASN A 62 -8.31 16.61 1.64
N ASP A 63 -9.15 16.98 0.68
CA ASP A 63 -10.29 16.15 0.29
C ASP A 63 -9.88 14.74 -0.15
N VAL A 64 -8.71 14.58 -0.79
CA VAL A 64 -8.21 13.26 -1.21
C VAL A 64 -7.89 12.40 0.00
N GLN A 65 -7.19 12.94 1.01
CA GLN A 65 -6.90 12.21 2.24
C GLN A 65 -8.18 11.78 2.95
N LYS A 66 -9.10 12.74 3.14
CA LYS A 66 -10.38 12.50 3.79
C LYS A 66 -11.19 11.43 3.06
N ASN A 67 -11.30 11.55 1.74
CA ASN A 67 -12.08 10.63 0.92
C ASN A 67 -11.54 9.19 0.99
N ILE A 68 -10.22 9.00 1.04
CA ILE A 68 -9.61 7.66 1.17
C ILE A 68 -9.87 7.09 2.55
N ILE A 69 -9.72 7.89 3.60
CA ILE A 69 -9.99 7.46 4.99
C ILE A 69 -11.46 7.08 5.12
N ASP A 70 -12.38 7.91 4.63
CA ASP A 70 -13.83 7.67 4.66
C ASP A 70 -14.20 6.42 3.84
N ASP A 71 -13.58 6.19 2.66
CA ASP A 71 -13.80 4.97 1.88
C ASP A 71 -13.38 3.70 2.64
N ILE A 72 -12.24 3.73 3.30
CA ILE A 72 -11.76 2.59 4.10
C ILE A 72 -12.67 2.36 5.31
N HIS A 73 -13.12 3.41 6.00
CA HIS A 73 -14.09 3.29 7.10
C HIS A 73 -15.42 2.69 6.61
N ASN A 74 -15.94 3.18 5.48
CA ASN A 74 -17.16 2.67 4.86
C ASN A 74 -17.01 1.22 4.39
N PHE A 75 -15.82 0.86 3.90
CA PHE A 75 -15.50 -0.52 3.56
C PHE A 75 -15.61 -1.40 4.81
N TRP A 76 -14.94 -1.04 5.91
CA TRP A 76 -15.00 -1.83 7.15
C TRP A 76 -16.41 -1.95 7.74
N ALA A 77 -17.31 -1.01 7.46
CA ALA A 77 -18.71 -1.05 7.87
C ALA A 77 -19.64 -1.82 6.92
N SER A 78 -19.12 -2.37 5.81
CA SER A 78 -19.95 -2.93 4.73
C SER A 78 -19.87 -4.45 4.56
N GLU A 79 -19.31 -5.18 5.51
CA GLU A 79 -19.12 -6.64 5.45
C GLU A 79 -20.40 -7.39 5.07
N ASP A 80 -21.53 -7.12 5.74
CA ASP A 80 -22.81 -7.76 5.47
C ASP A 80 -23.29 -7.57 4.03
N ARG A 81 -22.98 -6.42 3.43
CA ARG A 81 -23.32 -6.15 2.02
C ARG A 81 -22.50 -7.01 1.08
N TYR A 82 -21.20 -7.14 1.33
CA TYR A 82 -20.32 -8.01 0.54
C TYR A 82 -20.80 -9.47 0.59
N ARG A 83 -21.13 -9.97 1.80
CA ARG A 83 -21.64 -11.33 2.01
C ARG A 83 -22.96 -11.57 1.27
N LYS A 84 -23.91 -10.61 1.31
CA LYS A 84 -25.20 -10.71 0.61
C LYS A 84 -25.04 -10.82 -0.90
N PHE A 85 -24.04 -10.17 -1.49
CA PHE A 85 -23.77 -10.20 -2.92
C PHE A 85 -22.78 -11.31 -3.33
N GLY A 86 -22.33 -12.16 -2.40
CA GLY A 86 -21.37 -13.22 -2.66
C GLY A 86 -20.01 -12.71 -3.15
N SER A 87 -19.66 -11.48 -2.81
CA SER A 87 -18.42 -10.83 -3.21
C SER A 87 -17.35 -11.01 -2.16
N VAL A 88 -16.10 -11.21 -2.58
CA VAL A 88 -14.96 -11.21 -1.66
C VAL A 88 -14.86 -9.87 -0.94
N TYR A 89 -14.76 -9.90 0.37
CA TYR A 89 -14.71 -8.70 1.21
C TYR A 89 -13.30 -8.14 1.25
N LYS A 90 -12.88 -7.55 0.13
CA LYS A 90 -11.59 -6.91 -0.05
C LYS A 90 -11.71 -5.55 -0.73
N ARG A 91 -10.69 -4.71 -0.54
CA ARG A 91 -10.55 -3.40 -1.18
C ARG A 91 -9.11 -3.22 -1.62
N ASN A 92 -8.88 -2.89 -2.90
CA ASN A 92 -7.54 -2.62 -3.42
C ASN A 92 -7.47 -1.18 -3.92
N ILE A 93 -6.51 -0.42 -3.42
CA ILE A 93 -6.33 1.01 -3.70
C ILE A 93 -4.94 1.21 -4.29
N LEU A 94 -4.84 1.88 -5.44
CA LEU A 94 -3.58 2.36 -6.00
C LEU A 94 -3.51 3.87 -5.86
N MET A 95 -2.50 4.37 -5.19
CA MET A 95 -2.22 5.80 -5.08
C MET A 95 -0.99 6.17 -5.90
N TYR A 96 -1.11 7.18 -6.74
CA TYR A 96 0.01 7.65 -7.54
C TYR A 96 0.21 9.16 -7.41
N SER A 97 1.44 9.62 -7.51
CA SER A 97 1.80 11.03 -7.56
C SER A 97 3.28 11.19 -7.87
N THR A 98 3.70 12.41 -8.15
CA THR A 98 5.13 12.74 -8.06
C THR A 98 5.67 12.49 -6.64
N PRO A 99 6.98 12.18 -6.49
CA PRO A 99 7.60 11.96 -5.19
C PRO A 99 7.38 13.14 -4.22
N GLY A 100 7.32 12.85 -2.92
CA GLY A 100 7.25 13.88 -1.89
C GLY A 100 5.87 14.49 -1.62
N ASN A 101 4.78 13.93 -2.18
CA ASN A 101 3.41 14.46 -1.98
C ASN A 101 2.67 13.84 -0.78
N GLY A 102 3.32 13.04 0.07
CA GLY A 102 2.73 12.56 1.33
C GLY A 102 1.93 11.26 1.23
N LYS A 103 2.07 10.45 0.16
CA LYS A 103 1.42 9.12 0.05
C LYS A 103 1.73 8.21 1.25
N THR A 104 3.00 8.03 1.56
CA THR A 104 3.45 7.21 2.71
C THR A 104 2.93 7.78 4.04
N SER A 105 2.84 9.10 4.18
CA SER A 105 2.27 9.73 5.39
C SER A 105 0.79 9.38 5.56
N LEU A 106 -0.01 9.39 4.49
CA LEU A 106 -1.40 8.97 4.53
C LEU A 106 -1.53 7.48 4.87
N ILE A 107 -0.71 6.61 4.25
CA ILE A 107 -0.69 5.18 4.59
C ILE A 107 -0.43 4.98 6.07
N ASN A 108 0.55 5.67 6.63
CA ASN A 108 0.89 5.59 8.04
C ASN A 108 -0.26 6.04 8.95
N ILE A 109 -1.01 7.10 8.56
CA ILE A 109 -2.23 7.52 9.28
C ILE A 109 -3.26 6.38 9.28
N ILE A 110 -3.57 5.81 8.13
CA ILE A 110 -4.53 4.73 7.97
C ILE A 110 -4.11 3.48 8.75
N CYS A 111 -2.84 3.11 8.66
CA CYS A 111 -2.29 1.97 9.39
C CYS A 111 -2.33 2.18 10.90
N LYS A 112 -2.01 3.38 11.37
CA LYS A 112 -2.09 3.73 12.78
C LYS A 112 -3.52 3.61 13.31
N GLN A 113 -4.50 4.14 12.58
CA GLN A 113 -5.93 4.01 12.95
C GLN A 113 -6.37 2.54 13.01
N LEU A 114 -5.97 1.71 12.04
CA LEU A 114 -6.27 0.28 12.06
C LEU A 114 -5.70 -0.41 13.31
N ILE A 115 -4.44 -0.14 13.63
CA ILE A 115 -3.74 -0.77 14.77
C ILE A 115 -4.35 -0.32 16.10
N GLU A 116 -4.48 1.01 16.30
CA GLU A 116 -4.87 1.58 17.60
C GLU A 116 -6.38 1.47 17.87
N GLU A 117 -7.23 1.66 16.86
CA GLU A 117 -8.67 1.73 17.04
C GLU A 117 -9.39 0.40 16.78
N GLN A 118 -8.83 -0.44 15.89
CA GLN A 118 -9.50 -1.65 15.43
C GLN A 118 -8.73 -2.93 15.74
N GLY A 119 -7.56 -2.80 16.36
CA GLY A 119 -6.71 -3.94 16.72
C GLY A 119 -6.25 -4.76 15.52
N GLY A 120 -6.22 -4.20 14.31
CA GLY A 120 -5.84 -4.90 13.10
C GLY A 120 -4.34 -5.09 12.94
N VAL A 121 -3.92 -5.75 11.87
CA VAL A 121 -2.51 -5.97 11.52
C VAL A 121 -2.19 -5.39 10.16
N VAL A 122 -0.98 -4.88 10.00
CA VAL A 122 -0.46 -4.34 8.74
C VAL A 122 0.61 -5.26 8.22
N ILE A 123 0.49 -5.68 6.96
CA ILE A 123 1.46 -6.53 6.29
C ILE A 123 2.20 -5.68 5.25
N LEU A 124 3.52 -5.59 5.40
CA LEU A 124 4.38 -4.86 4.47
C LEU A 124 4.92 -5.81 3.42
N ILE A 125 4.79 -5.43 2.15
CA ILE A 125 5.37 -6.13 1.00
C ILE A 125 6.33 -5.18 0.30
N ASP A 126 7.58 -5.60 0.21
CA ASP A 126 8.67 -4.92 -0.48
C ASP A 126 9.45 -5.89 -1.37
N SER A 127 10.52 -5.43 -2.00
CA SER A 127 11.37 -6.25 -2.88
C SER A 127 12.10 -7.41 -2.18
N THR A 128 12.11 -7.42 -0.85
CA THR A 128 12.71 -8.50 -0.04
C THR A 128 11.68 -9.51 0.42
N SER A 129 10.39 -9.23 0.19
CA SER A 129 9.29 -10.07 0.64
C SER A 129 9.15 -11.30 -0.25
N ASP A 130 8.86 -12.43 0.37
CA ASP A 130 8.46 -13.64 -0.34
C ASP A 130 6.94 -13.71 -0.43
N LEU A 131 6.40 -13.43 -1.62
CA LEU A 131 4.95 -13.50 -1.85
C LEU A 131 4.36 -14.90 -1.69
N SER A 132 5.18 -15.97 -1.83
CA SER A 132 4.73 -17.33 -1.51
C SER A 132 4.52 -17.48 -0.01
N ALA A 133 5.36 -16.83 0.80
CA ALA A 133 5.18 -16.75 2.23
C ALA A 133 3.93 -15.99 2.63
N TYR A 134 3.57 -14.92 1.91
CA TYR A 134 2.36 -14.14 2.18
C TYR A 134 1.11 -15.04 2.23
N ASN A 135 0.88 -15.84 1.17
CA ASN A 135 -0.28 -16.72 1.12
C ASN A 135 -0.30 -17.74 2.27
N LYS A 136 0.84 -18.37 2.57
CA LYS A 136 0.95 -19.34 3.68
C LYS A 136 0.69 -18.70 5.04
N CYS A 137 1.18 -17.47 5.24
CA CYS A 137 0.97 -16.71 6.45
C CYS A 137 -0.50 -16.27 6.60
N MET A 138 -1.11 -15.80 5.50
CA MET A 138 -2.51 -15.41 5.49
C MET A 138 -3.46 -16.59 5.74
N ASP A 139 -3.18 -17.77 5.18
CA ASP A 139 -3.96 -18.98 5.48
C ASP A 139 -4.02 -19.23 6.97
N ARG A 140 -2.85 -19.26 7.61
CA ARG A 140 -2.76 -19.51 9.05
C ARG A 140 -3.41 -18.39 9.88
N LEU A 141 -3.24 -17.13 9.45
CA LEU A 141 -3.92 -16.03 10.11
C LEU A 141 -5.44 -16.21 10.02
N ARG A 142 -5.97 -16.61 8.88
CA ARG A 142 -7.41 -16.83 8.71
C ARG A 142 -7.93 -18.07 9.45
N ASP A 143 -7.11 -19.10 9.61
CA ASP A 143 -7.45 -20.28 10.42
C ASP A 143 -7.55 -19.93 11.91
N ILE A 144 -6.70 -19.02 12.40
CA ILE A 144 -6.65 -18.64 13.83
C ILE A 144 -7.57 -17.44 14.10
N GLU A 145 -7.53 -16.44 13.24
CA GLU A 145 -8.22 -15.16 13.38
C GLU A 145 -9.02 -14.83 12.09
N PRO A 146 -10.13 -15.53 11.82
CA PRO A 146 -10.86 -15.43 10.54
C PRO A 146 -11.36 -14.01 10.23
N ASN A 147 -11.70 -13.23 11.25
CA ASN A 147 -12.27 -11.90 11.10
C ASN A 147 -11.25 -10.76 11.33
N ARG A 148 -9.96 -11.09 11.47
CA ARG A 148 -8.92 -10.09 11.70
C ARG A 148 -8.85 -9.12 10.52
N LYS A 149 -8.95 -7.82 10.78
CA LYS A 149 -8.75 -6.79 9.77
C LYS A 149 -7.29 -6.68 9.40
N VAL A 150 -6.99 -6.66 8.11
CA VAL A 150 -5.63 -6.62 7.57
C VAL A 150 -5.53 -5.48 6.57
N ILE A 151 -4.47 -4.69 6.68
CA ILE A 151 -4.01 -3.80 5.60
C ILE A 151 -2.72 -4.38 5.03
N THR A 152 -2.69 -4.64 3.74
CA THR A 152 -1.45 -4.99 3.01
C THR A 152 -0.94 -3.75 2.31
N VAL A 153 0.30 -3.33 2.61
CA VAL A 153 0.96 -2.16 2.03
C VAL A 153 2.01 -2.60 1.04
N ILE A 154 1.99 -2.02 -0.15
CA ILE A 154 2.94 -2.28 -1.25
C ILE A 154 3.43 -0.93 -1.75
N GLU A 155 4.59 -0.47 -1.25
CA GLU A 155 5.19 0.78 -1.71
C GLU A 155 6.08 0.55 -2.94
N ASP A 156 6.23 1.61 -3.77
CA ASP A 156 7.02 1.57 -5.01
C ASP A 156 6.64 0.37 -5.90
N PHE A 157 5.35 0.21 -6.15
CA PHE A 157 4.76 -0.93 -6.87
C PHE A 157 5.45 -1.18 -8.23
N GLU A 158 5.86 -0.12 -8.91
CA GLU A 158 6.60 -0.17 -10.18
C GLU A 158 7.94 -0.89 -10.09
N ARG A 159 8.56 -0.90 -8.92
CA ARG A 159 9.83 -1.63 -8.73
C ARG A 159 9.62 -3.11 -8.68
N LEU A 160 8.52 -3.53 -8.08
CA LEU A 160 8.16 -4.93 -7.89
C LEU A 160 7.66 -5.57 -9.18
N THR A 161 7.10 -4.76 -10.09
CA THR A 161 6.57 -5.25 -11.37
C THR A 161 7.62 -5.38 -12.47
N LYS A 162 8.88 -4.99 -12.22
CA LYS A 162 9.99 -5.18 -13.17
C LYS A 162 10.40 -6.65 -13.35
N ASP A 163 10.21 -7.46 -12.33
CA ASP A 163 10.41 -8.90 -12.38
C ASP A 163 9.10 -9.59 -12.75
N ASP A 164 9.07 -10.31 -13.86
CA ASP A 164 7.84 -10.94 -14.38
C ASP A 164 7.27 -12.00 -13.44
N HIS A 165 8.11 -12.73 -12.73
CA HIS A 165 7.66 -13.72 -11.76
C HIS A 165 6.96 -13.04 -10.58
N PHE A 166 7.59 -12.01 -10.03
CA PHE A 166 7.02 -11.21 -8.95
C PHE A 166 5.74 -10.48 -9.38
N ALA A 167 5.75 -9.91 -10.59
CA ALA A 167 4.56 -9.30 -11.19
C ALA A 167 3.39 -10.27 -11.29
N SER A 168 3.65 -11.51 -11.73
CA SER A 168 2.61 -12.56 -11.81
C SER A 168 2.06 -12.93 -10.42
N MET A 169 2.91 -12.98 -9.40
CA MET A 169 2.48 -13.23 -8.02
C MET A 169 1.66 -12.07 -7.45
N LEU A 170 2.01 -10.82 -7.79
CA LEU A 170 1.21 -9.64 -7.42
C LEU A 170 -0.17 -9.66 -8.07
N LEU A 171 -0.26 -10.06 -9.35
CA LEU A 171 -1.55 -10.24 -10.02
C LEU A 171 -2.41 -11.28 -9.31
N GLN A 172 -1.82 -12.39 -8.87
CA GLN A 172 -2.54 -13.42 -8.10
C GLN A 172 -2.99 -12.89 -6.73
N LEU A 173 -2.19 -12.06 -6.06
CA LEU A 173 -2.57 -11.41 -4.81
C LEU A 173 -3.76 -10.47 -5.02
N LEU A 174 -3.73 -9.68 -6.09
CA LEU A 174 -4.76 -8.68 -6.36
C LEU A 174 -6.07 -9.29 -6.88
N ASP A 175 -6.02 -10.32 -7.73
CA ASP A 175 -7.19 -10.82 -8.48
C ASP A 175 -7.12 -12.33 -8.79
N GLY A 176 -6.26 -13.09 -8.13
CA GLY A 176 -6.12 -14.53 -8.37
C GLY A 176 -7.26 -15.37 -7.77
N ASN A 177 -7.16 -16.69 -7.95
CA ASN A 177 -8.16 -17.65 -7.47
C ASN A 177 -8.26 -17.70 -5.93
N LYS A 178 -7.18 -17.34 -5.23
CA LYS A 178 -7.13 -17.33 -3.79
C LYS A 178 -7.20 -15.90 -3.28
N GLN A 179 -8.32 -15.56 -2.68
CA GLN A 179 -8.58 -14.24 -2.12
C GLN A 179 -8.95 -14.37 -0.64
N TYR A 180 -8.62 -13.33 0.12
CA TYR A 180 -8.90 -13.28 1.55
C TYR A 180 -9.91 -12.18 1.86
N ASP A 181 -10.89 -12.50 2.70
CA ASP A 181 -11.80 -11.51 3.27
C ASP A 181 -11.10 -10.62 4.31
N ASN A 182 -11.71 -9.50 4.64
CA ASN A 182 -11.21 -8.55 5.62
C ASN A 182 -9.80 -7.98 5.28
N VAL A 183 -9.55 -7.70 3.99
CA VAL A 183 -8.26 -7.16 3.53
C VAL A 183 -8.46 -5.87 2.74
N VAL A 184 -7.69 -4.85 3.11
CA VAL A 184 -7.46 -3.65 2.29
C VAL A 184 -6.02 -3.70 1.78
N THR A 185 -5.82 -3.69 0.47
CA THR A 185 -4.49 -3.58 -0.14
C THR A 185 -4.28 -2.13 -0.60
N ILE A 186 -3.20 -1.51 -0.15
CA ILE A 186 -2.82 -0.15 -0.55
C ILE A 186 -1.47 -0.25 -1.27
N ALA A 187 -1.47 0.07 -2.55
CA ALA A 187 -0.26 0.16 -3.36
C ALA A 187 0.06 1.62 -3.70
N THR A 188 1.34 1.95 -3.79
CA THR A 188 1.79 3.27 -4.25
C THR A 188 2.74 3.18 -5.42
N THR A 189 2.69 4.17 -6.30
CA THR A 189 3.66 4.35 -7.37
C THR A 189 3.97 5.83 -7.58
N ASN A 190 5.19 6.10 -7.97
CA ASN A 190 5.60 7.43 -8.43
C ASN A 190 5.57 7.54 -9.96
N TYR A 191 5.44 6.43 -10.66
CA TYR A 191 5.53 6.31 -12.11
C TYR A 191 4.36 5.51 -12.68
N PRO A 192 3.12 6.05 -12.67
CA PRO A 192 1.95 5.32 -13.13
C PRO A 192 2.05 4.93 -14.62
N SER A 193 2.80 5.70 -15.43
CA SER A 193 3.02 5.43 -16.86
C SER A 193 3.83 4.16 -17.14
N ILE A 194 4.64 3.71 -16.17
CA ILE A 194 5.43 2.48 -16.30
C ILE A 194 4.60 1.23 -16.00
N LEU A 195 3.49 1.39 -15.25
CA LEU A 195 2.65 0.27 -14.88
C LEU A 195 1.98 -0.32 -16.12
N GLU A 196 2.13 -1.63 -16.28
CA GLU A 196 1.50 -2.35 -17.37
C GLU A 196 -0.02 -2.29 -17.27
N LYS A 197 -0.69 -2.19 -18.42
CA LYS A 197 -2.16 -2.18 -18.54
C LYS A 197 -2.82 -3.33 -17.77
N ARG A 198 -2.16 -4.50 -17.72
CA ARG A 198 -2.66 -5.66 -16.95
C ARG A 198 -2.91 -5.37 -15.47
N PHE A 199 -2.26 -4.38 -14.85
CA PHE A 199 -2.52 -4.02 -13.45
C PHE A 199 -3.69 -3.05 -13.31
N VAL A 200 -3.84 -2.09 -14.21
CA VAL A 200 -4.74 -0.94 -14.05
C VAL A 200 -6.06 -1.05 -14.81
N CYS A 201 -6.09 -1.84 -15.91
CA CYS A 201 -7.29 -1.96 -16.75
C CYS A 201 -8.37 -2.92 -16.23
N ARG A 202 -8.12 -3.67 -15.16
CA ARG A 202 -9.12 -4.56 -14.56
C ARG A 202 -9.59 -4.01 -13.21
N PRO A 203 -10.87 -3.60 -13.08
CA PRO A 203 -11.40 -3.05 -11.82
C PRO A 203 -11.34 -4.02 -10.64
N SER A 204 -11.27 -5.33 -10.87
CA SER A 204 -11.09 -6.35 -9.83
C SER A 204 -9.71 -6.30 -9.17
N ARG A 205 -8.69 -5.74 -9.85
CA ARG A 205 -7.33 -5.59 -9.34
C ARG A 205 -7.18 -4.39 -8.45
N PHE A 206 -7.47 -3.19 -8.98
CA PHE A 206 -7.56 -1.98 -8.19
C PHE A 206 -8.96 -1.40 -8.31
N ASN A 207 -9.73 -1.46 -7.22
CA ASN A 207 -11.08 -0.92 -7.19
C ASN A 207 -11.08 0.60 -7.20
N ILE A 208 -9.99 1.19 -6.73
CA ILE A 208 -9.79 2.64 -6.60
C ILE A 208 -8.38 2.97 -7.08
N ILE A 209 -8.28 3.91 -8.02
CA ILE A 209 -7.01 4.46 -8.50
C ILE A 209 -7.10 5.97 -8.28
N ILE A 210 -6.19 6.52 -7.48
CA ILE A 210 -6.25 7.91 -7.03
C ILE A 210 -4.94 8.64 -7.29
N GLU A 211 -5.03 9.79 -7.93
CA GLU A 211 -3.95 10.76 -7.98
C GLU A 211 -3.86 11.51 -6.65
N PHE A 212 -2.65 11.60 -6.12
CA PHE A 212 -2.36 12.39 -4.93
C PHE A 212 -1.72 13.71 -5.38
N PRO A 213 -2.50 14.82 -5.43
CA PRO A 213 -2.05 16.06 -6.01
C PRO A 213 -0.99 16.73 -5.12
N LYS A 214 -0.24 17.67 -5.70
CA LYS A 214 0.57 18.60 -4.93
C LYS A 214 -0.32 19.42 -4.00
N PRO A 215 0.20 19.86 -2.83
CA PRO A 215 -0.57 20.66 -1.90
C PRO A 215 -0.93 22.02 -2.52
N ASN A 216 -2.23 22.35 -2.48
CA ASN A 216 -2.71 23.67 -2.85
C ASN A 216 -2.32 24.69 -1.77
N GLU A 217 -2.63 25.97 -2.00
CA GLU A 217 -2.29 27.08 -1.11
C GLU A 217 -2.79 26.85 0.33
N THR A 218 -4.05 26.45 0.49
CA THR A 218 -4.66 26.20 1.80
C THR A 218 -3.93 25.08 2.56
N ILE A 219 -3.62 24.00 1.87
CA ILE A 219 -2.91 22.86 2.45
C ILE A 219 -1.46 23.23 2.79
N ARG A 220 -0.77 24.02 1.95
CA ARG A 220 0.58 24.51 2.24
C ARG A 220 0.58 25.37 3.48
N ARG A 221 -0.36 26.32 3.61
CA ARG A 221 -0.53 27.17 4.79
C ARG A 221 -0.73 26.35 6.06
N GLU A 222 -1.67 25.40 6.03
CA GLU A 222 -1.94 24.51 7.15
C GLU A 222 -0.71 23.68 7.54
N TYR A 223 0.05 23.21 6.57
CA TYR A 223 1.25 22.44 6.82
C TYR A 223 2.36 23.29 7.47
N PHE A 224 2.59 24.52 6.98
CA PHE A 224 3.52 25.46 7.60
C PHE A 224 3.11 25.72 9.06
N GLN A 225 1.85 26.06 9.30
CA GLN A 225 1.34 26.33 10.65
C GLN A 225 1.57 25.17 11.60
N LYS A 226 1.20 23.96 11.20
CA LYS A 226 1.39 22.76 12.03
C LYS A 226 2.86 22.47 12.30
N LYS A 227 3.69 22.52 11.25
CA LYS A 227 5.12 22.24 11.38
C LYS A 227 5.87 23.26 12.26
N LEU A 228 5.57 24.53 12.11
CA LEU A 228 6.21 25.58 12.91
C LEU A 228 5.72 25.52 14.36
N SER A 229 4.42 25.29 14.58
CA SER A 229 3.86 25.09 15.91
C SER A 229 4.50 23.91 16.65
N ASP A 230 4.68 22.76 15.97
CA ASP A 230 5.37 21.58 16.51
C ASP A 230 6.85 21.90 16.85
N GLY A 231 7.48 22.79 16.10
CA GLY A 231 8.81 23.31 16.36
C GLY A 231 8.88 24.33 17.49
N GLY A 232 7.75 24.63 18.15
CA GLY A 232 7.69 25.60 19.26
C GLY A 232 7.65 27.08 18.81
N ILE A 233 7.39 27.34 17.52
CA ILE A 233 7.25 28.70 17.00
C ILE A 233 5.82 29.18 17.25
N ASP A 234 5.66 30.38 17.81
CA ASP A 234 4.35 31.00 18.03
C ASP A 234 3.73 31.47 16.70
N ILE A 235 2.82 30.66 16.16
CA ILE A 235 2.11 30.96 14.91
C ILE A 235 1.13 32.13 15.03
N ASN A 236 0.86 32.65 16.24
CA ASN A 236 0.00 33.83 16.44
C ASN A 236 0.78 35.12 16.35
N ASP A 237 2.11 35.08 16.41
CA ASP A 237 2.97 36.23 16.21
C ASP A 237 2.76 36.84 14.81
N GLU A 238 2.60 38.15 14.73
CA GLU A 238 2.32 38.86 13.48
C GLU A 238 3.49 38.81 12.48
N GLY A 239 4.70 38.69 12.93
CA GLY A 239 5.89 38.51 12.09
C GLY A 239 5.87 37.09 11.46
N VAL A 240 5.61 36.08 12.27
CA VAL A 240 5.52 34.67 11.83
C VAL A 240 4.37 34.48 10.85
N LYS A 241 3.20 35.10 11.09
CA LYS A 241 2.08 35.07 10.13
C LYS A 241 2.48 35.63 8.76
N LYS A 242 3.16 36.79 8.74
CA LYS A 242 3.65 37.38 7.50
C LYS A 242 4.66 36.47 6.79
N ASP A 243 5.53 35.84 7.54
CA ASP A 243 6.49 34.90 6.98
C ASP A 243 5.78 33.67 6.38
N ILE A 244 4.79 33.10 7.07
CA ILE A 244 4.01 31.98 6.55
C ILE A 244 3.34 32.36 5.23
N GLU A 245 2.67 33.52 5.14
CA GLU A 245 2.01 33.94 3.88
C GLU A 245 3.02 34.10 2.74
N ARG A 246 4.18 34.67 3.02
CA ARG A 246 5.26 34.81 2.03
C ARG A 246 5.80 33.45 1.58
N TYR A 247 5.96 32.48 2.51
CA TYR A 247 6.41 31.12 2.18
C TYR A 247 5.36 30.38 1.38
N VAL A 248 4.08 30.55 1.70
CA VAL A 248 2.97 29.97 0.95
C VAL A 248 2.95 30.46 -0.48
N GLU A 249 3.13 31.77 -0.69
CA GLU A 249 3.21 32.38 -2.02
C GLU A 249 4.40 31.85 -2.82
N LYS A 250 5.61 31.94 -2.24
CA LYS A 250 6.85 31.51 -2.91
C LYS A 250 6.96 30.00 -3.13
N SER A 251 6.24 29.18 -2.39
CA SER A 251 6.27 27.71 -2.49
C SER A 251 5.22 27.14 -3.43
N ASP A 252 4.69 27.95 -4.36
CA ASP A 252 3.71 27.41 -5.31
C ASP A 252 4.31 26.29 -6.18
N GLY A 253 3.52 25.19 -6.31
CA GLY A 253 3.96 23.98 -7.00
C GLY A 253 5.00 23.12 -6.24
N TYR A 254 5.34 23.46 -4.99
CA TYR A 254 6.20 22.61 -4.15
C TYR A 254 5.44 21.36 -3.65
N THR A 255 6.17 20.26 -3.48
CA THR A 255 5.71 19.08 -2.76
C THR A 255 5.92 19.27 -1.25
N PHE A 256 5.34 18.39 -0.42
CA PHE A 256 5.58 18.44 1.03
C PHE A 256 7.06 18.27 1.40
N ASP A 257 7.83 17.48 0.65
CA ASP A 257 9.25 17.32 0.89
C ASP A 257 10.01 18.63 0.66
N PHE A 258 9.68 19.37 -0.41
CA PHE A 258 10.26 20.72 -0.63
C PHE A 258 9.90 21.69 0.47
N ILE A 259 8.64 21.68 0.94
CA ILE A 259 8.22 22.55 2.06
C ILE A 259 8.94 22.17 3.36
N LYS A 260 9.11 20.87 3.60
CA LYS A 260 9.85 20.37 4.76
C LYS A 260 11.30 20.83 4.73
N GLU A 261 11.98 20.73 3.59
CA GLU A 261 13.35 21.20 3.41
C GLU A 261 13.46 22.74 3.54
N LEU A 262 12.42 23.49 3.10
CA LEU A 262 12.36 24.94 3.31
C LEU A 262 12.34 25.26 4.81
N ILE A 263 11.46 24.62 5.57
CA ILE A 263 11.36 24.81 7.02
C ILE A 263 12.68 24.40 7.71
N GLN A 264 13.24 23.26 7.32
CA GLN A 264 14.51 22.76 7.84
C GLN A 264 15.63 23.80 7.64
N GLY A 265 15.80 24.27 6.40
CA GLY A 265 16.86 25.22 6.07
C GLY A 265 16.76 26.54 6.84
N ILE A 266 15.55 27.06 7.00
CA ILE A 266 15.35 28.36 7.67
C ILE A 266 15.39 28.22 9.19
N TYR A 267 14.63 27.29 9.77
CA TYR A 267 14.39 27.24 11.21
C TYR A 267 15.31 26.29 11.97
N VAL A 268 15.90 25.30 11.30
CA VAL A 268 16.83 24.34 11.95
C VAL A 268 18.26 24.67 11.59
N ASP A 269 18.58 24.89 10.31
CA ASP A 269 19.92 25.16 9.84
C ASP A 269 20.31 26.66 9.99
N GLY A 270 19.32 27.55 10.26
CA GLY A 270 19.53 28.98 10.44
C GLY A 270 19.97 29.71 9.17
N LEU A 271 19.66 29.19 7.98
CA LEU A 271 20.04 29.80 6.71
C LEU A 271 19.11 30.95 6.36
N GLY A 272 19.64 31.93 5.62
CA GLY A 272 18.80 33.00 5.06
C GLY A 272 17.75 32.44 4.06
N GLU A 273 16.55 33.02 4.11
CA GLU A 273 15.42 32.63 3.25
C GLU A 273 15.81 32.53 1.77
N ASP A 274 16.44 33.56 1.21
CA ASP A 274 16.80 33.62 -0.21
C ASP A 274 17.81 32.52 -0.61
N VAL A 275 18.67 32.13 0.31
CA VAL A 275 19.64 31.04 0.10
C VAL A 275 18.90 29.71 -0.01
N VAL A 276 17.93 29.48 0.87
CA VAL A 276 17.16 28.23 0.88
C VAL A 276 16.27 28.12 -0.35
N PHE A 277 15.54 29.17 -0.68
CA PHE A 277 14.69 29.19 -1.89
C PHE A 277 15.50 28.95 -3.16
N LYS A 278 16.64 29.65 -3.31
CA LYS A 278 17.53 29.44 -4.47
C LYS A 278 18.02 27.99 -4.56
N ARG A 279 18.44 27.39 -3.43
CA ARG A 279 18.85 25.99 -3.39
C ARG A 279 17.74 25.04 -3.81
N LEU A 280 16.50 25.27 -3.37
CA LEU A 280 15.35 24.44 -3.69
C LEU A 280 14.92 24.59 -5.14
N GLU A 281 14.94 25.79 -5.72
CA GLU A 281 14.68 25.99 -7.15
C GLU A 281 15.76 25.33 -8.02
N ASP A 282 17.02 25.41 -7.67
CA ASP A 282 18.10 24.68 -8.36
C ASP A 282 17.88 23.15 -8.36
N ILE A 283 17.32 22.59 -7.28
CA ILE A 283 16.98 21.16 -7.17
C ILE A 283 15.76 20.87 -8.05
N LYS A 284 14.71 21.71 -8.02
CA LYS A 284 13.50 21.57 -8.77
C LYS A 284 13.77 21.58 -10.28
N ASP A 285 14.62 22.49 -10.76
CA ASP A 285 15.04 22.60 -12.15
C ASP A 285 15.82 21.37 -12.64
N LYS A 286 16.71 20.84 -11.77
CA LYS A 286 17.43 19.59 -12.07
C LYS A 286 16.49 18.40 -12.13
N ASN A 287 15.58 18.26 -11.17
CA ASN A 287 14.58 17.20 -11.16
C ASN A 287 13.65 17.30 -12.39
N GLY A 288 13.27 18.50 -12.81
CA GLY A 288 12.51 18.72 -14.04
C GLY A 288 13.21 18.16 -15.29
N LYS A 289 14.52 18.30 -15.38
CA LYS A 289 15.29 17.74 -16.51
C LYS A 289 15.35 16.22 -16.48
N TYR A 290 15.54 15.62 -15.31
CA TYR A 290 15.55 14.14 -15.15
C TYR A 290 14.18 13.49 -15.37
N ILE A 291 13.10 14.19 -15.03
CA ILE A 291 11.71 13.70 -15.23
C ILE A 291 11.32 13.78 -16.72
N ILE A 292 11.80 14.81 -17.45
CA ILE A 292 11.46 15.02 -18.87
C ILE A 292 12.17 14.01 -19.80
N GLU A 293 13.33 13.48 -19.43
CA GLU A 293 14.03 12.46 -20.22
C GLU A 293 13.36 11.08 -20.14
N ASP A 294 12.57 10.80 -19.09
CA ASP A 294 11.85 9.53 -18.89
C ASP A 294 10.36 9.60 -19.27
N ASP A 295 9.82 10.82 -19.43
CA ASP A 295 8.43 11.07 -19.82
C ASP A 295 8.31 11.34 -21.35
N SER A 296 8.44 10.30 -22.15
CA SER A 296 7.64 10.29 -23.38
C SER A 296 6.17 10.08 -22.94
N PRO A 297 5.25 11.03 -23.18
CA PRO A 297 3.89 10.90 -22.69
C PRO A 297 3.14 9.83 -23.49
N ARG A 298 3.22 8.59 -23.04
CA ARG A 298 2.14 7.66 -23.28
C ARG A 298 1.03 8.11 -22.33
N ARG A 299 0.14 8.96 -22.83
CA ARG A 299 -1.06 9.36 -22.13
C ARG A 299 -1.82 8.09 -21.75
N ILE A 300 -1.65 7.62 -20.52
CA ILE A 300 -2.65 6.81 -19.88
C ILE A 300 -3.76 7.80 -19.55
N GLY A 301 -4.92 7.66 -20.19
CA GLY A 301 -6.05 8.56 -20.03
C GLY A 301 -6.67 8.41 -18.63
N PHE A 302 -5.99 8.91 -17.60
CA PHE A 302 -6.58 9.07 -16.28
C PHE A 302 -7.40 10.36 -16.30
N GLY A 303 -8.70 10.21 -16.59
CA GLY A 303 -9.64 11.30 -16.46
C GLY A 303 -9.63 11.85 -15.03
N SER A 304 -9.61 13.15 -14.92
CA SER A 304 -9.70 13.89 -13.66
C SER A 304 -10.93 13.42 -12.87
N LEU A 305 -10.72 12.75 -11.76
CA LEU A 305 -11.77 12.32 -10.84
C LEU A 305 -12.41 13.53 -10.15
N LYS A 306 -13.49 14.04 -10.72
CA LYS A 306 -14.32 15.08 -10.08
C LYS A 306 -15.28 14.56 -9.01
N ARG A 307 -15.38 13.24 -8.78
CA ARG A 307 -16.15 12.60 -7.69
C ARG A 307 -15.62 11.20 -7.49
N LEU A 308 -15.68 10.67 -6.26
CA LEU A 308 -15.52 9.25 -5.91
C LEU A 308 -16.53 8.39 -6.70
N GLY A 309 -16.26 8.18 -7.98
CA GLY A 309 -16.96 7.29 -8.87
C GLY A 309 -15.94 6.33 -9.44
N ARG A 310 -16.31 5.10 -9.61
CA ARG A 310 -15.48 4.08 -10.25
C ARG A 310 -14.95 4.64 -11.56
N HIS A 311 -13.63 4.80 -11.68
CA HIS A 311 -13.02 5.04 -12.97
C HIS A 311 -13.06 3.71 -13.73
N ILE A 312 -13.87 3.65 -14.76
CA ILE A 312 -13.84 2.60 -15.77
C ILE A 312 -13.09 3.23 -16.93
N PRO A 313 -11.88 2.75 -17.31
CA PRO A 313 -11.21 3.20 -18.53
C PRO A 313 -12.15 3.00 -19.71
N GLU A 314 -12.17 3.96 -20.66
CA GLU A 314 -12.93 3.78 -21.90
C GLU A 314 -12.43 2.52 -22.60
N GLU A 315 -13.35 1.72 -23.17
CA GLU A 315 -13.05 0.42 -23.77
C GLU A 315 -11.97 0.46 -24.86
N ASP A 316 -11.82 1.62 -25.52
CA ASP A 316 -10.81 1.84 -26.57
C ASP A 316 -9.37 1.95 -26.06
N GLU A 317 -9.13 2.18 -24.74
CA GLU A 317 -7.80 2.31 -24.16
C GLU A 317 -7.24 0.99 -23.62
N CYS A 318 -8.12 0.02 -23.35
CA CYS A 318 -7.77 -1.32 -22.86
C CYS A 318 -7.90 -2.40 -23.95
N GLY A 319 -7.53 -2.13 -25.18
CA GLY A 319 -7.68 -3.00 -26.33
C GLY A 319 -7.54 -4.49 -26.03
N GLU A 320 -8.26 -5.33 -26.82
CA GLU A 320 -8.26 -6.79 -26.69
C GLU A 320 -6.83 -7.34 -26.48
N TYR A 321 -6.66 -8.10 -25.43
CA TYR A 321 -5.44 -8.88 -25.26
C TYR A 321 -5.42 -9.93 -26.35
N ASP A 322 -4.46 -9.87 -27.28
CA ASP A 322 -4.10 -11.01 -28.11
C ASP A 322 -3.76 -12.17 -27.16
N THR A 323 -4.71 -13.06 -26.96
CA THR A 323 -4.39 -14.37 -26.43
C THR A 323 -3.51 -15.03 -27.49
N PRO A 324 -2.29 -15.48 -27.18
CA PRO A 324 -1.57 -16.35 -28.10
C PRO A 324 -2.50 -17.53 -28.35
N SER A 325 -2.91 -17.73 -29.58
CA SER A 325 -3.57 -18.95 -30.00
C SER A 325 -2.58 -20.09 -29.78
N ALA A 326 -2.69 -20.73 -28.61
CA ALA A 326 -2.12 -22.05 -28.42
C ALA A 326 -2.89 -22.97 -29.37
N GLY A 327 -2.33 -23.18 -30.55
CA GLY A 327 -2.78 -24.22 -31.44
C GLY A 327 -2.72 -25.53 -30.68
N TYR A 328 -3.86 -26.08 -30.35
CA TYR A 328 -3.98 -27.48 -29.94
C TYR A 328 -3.54 -28.31 -31.15
N PRO A 329 -2.62 -29.26 -31.00
CA PRO A 329 -2.36 -30.21 -32.06
C PRO A 329 -3.64 -30.99 -32.33
N ASP A 330 -4.01 -31.12 -33.62
CA ASP A 330 -5.12 -31.93 -34.10
C ASP A 330 -5.02 -33.33 -33.50
N LEU A 331 -6.03 -33.74 -32.74
CA LEU A 331 -6.18 -35.11 -32.31
C LEU A 331 -6.57 -35.94 -33.52
N PRO A 332 -6.00 -37.13 -33.75
CA PRO A 332 -6.40 -38.00 -34.85
C PRO A 332 -7.81 -38.49 -34.64
N ASP A 333 -8.61 -38.42 -35.74
CA ASP A 333 -9.96 -38.96 -35.83
C ASP A 333 -9.94 -40.45 -35.50
N GLY A 334 -10.84 -40.86 -34.63
CA GLY A 334 -11.29 -42.26 -34.48
C GLY A 334 -10.83 -42.91 -33.18
N VAL A 335 -11.53 -42.65 -32.09
CA VAL A 335 -11.66 -43.60 -30.97
C VAL A 335 -13.15 -43.61 -30.56
N ASP A 336 -13.85 -44.71 -30.96
CA ASP A 336 -15.17 -45.05 -30.49
C ASP A 336 -15.09 -45.35 -28.97
N TYR A 337 -15.90 -44.66 -28.18
CA TYR A 337 -16.12 -45.02 -26.77
C TYR A 337 -17.35 -45.97 -26.74
N ASP A 338 -17.09 -47.22 -26.50
CA ASP A 338 -18.13 -48.18 -26.08
C ASP A 338 -18.57 -47.81 -24.65
N ASP A 339 -19.86 -47.54 -24.52
CA ASP A 339 -20.60 -47.45 -23.27
C ASP A 339 -20.70 -48.84 -22.63
N ASP A 340 -19.97 -49.04 -21.51
CA ASP A 340 -20.23 -50.21 -20.65
C ASP A 340 -20.53 -49.73 -19.21
N TYR A 341 -21.82 -49.54 -18.93
CA TYR A 341 -22.37 -49.40 -17.60
C TYR A 341 -22.50 -50.78 -16.95
N GLY A 342 -21.52 -51.14 -16.16
CA GLY A 342 -21.61 -52.27 -15.24
C GLY A 342 -22.06 -51.79 -13.86
N SER A 343 -23.31 -52.03 -13.52
CA SER A 343 -23.83 -52.03 -12.17
C SER A 343 -23.28 -53.25 -11.42
N ASP A 344 -22.69 -53.02 -10.24
CA ASP A 344 -22.72 -54.03 -9.17
C ASP A 344 -22.65 -53.41 -7.78
N ASP A 345 -23.63 -53.80 -7.00
CA ASP A 345 -23.83 -53.63 -5.57
C ASP A 345 -22.65 -54.19 -4.73
N TYR A 346 -22.22 -53.41 -3.68
CA TYR A 346 -22.10 -53.87 -2.28
C TYR A 346 -21.64 -52.66 -1.43
#